data_07f49d4785a9e62bc7c4a0d4ef052f0f
#
_entry.id   07f49d4785a9e62bc7c4a0d4ef052f0f
#
_cell.length_a   1.000
_cell.length_b   1.000
_cell.length_c   1.000
_cell.angle_alpha   90.00
_cell.angle_beta   90.00
_cell.angle_gamma   90.00
#
_symmetry.space_group_name_H-M   'P 1'
#
loop_
_entity.id
_entity.type
_entity.pdbx_description
1 polymer ?
#
loop_
_entity_poly.entity_id
_entity_poly.type
_entity_poly.pdbx_seq_one_letter_code
_entity_poly.pdbx_strand_id
1 'polypeptide(L)'
;MDPGDSEYTGGPLTNVYNPDGTELTESFGGSRYFTWDHDLGAMVVNGTFSSELNSDDPSVLQDFVTYALTDCIAQGKSEFFLALSSHGGGFIGFGGDNDNARLRRRKLTQPTADVFSAIQGALSSVAGAPSQLDVLGFDACSMQSVDALDDFASIAKYYLASEAVEPGHGKSPNFLGERPIV
;
A
#
# COMPACT_ATOMS: atom_id res chain seq x y z
N MET A 1 2.23 6.87 0.36
CA MET A 1 3.64 7.22 0.57
C MET A 1 3.67 8.21 1.71
N ASP A 2 4.39 7.91 2.76
CA ASP A 2 4.50 8.72 3.96
C ASP A 2 5.82 9.51 3.91
N PRO A 3 5.78 10.85 3.78
CA PRO A 3 6.97 11.68 3.71
C PRO A 3 7.55 12.07 5.08
N GLY A 4 6.84 11.73 6.16
CA GLY A 4 7.28 12.02 7.53
C GLY A 4 8.36 11.07 8.05
N ASP A 5 8.58 9.96 7.36
CA ASP A 5 9.62 9.01 7.73
C ASP A 5 11.00 9.61 7.37
N SER A 6 11.78 9.95 8.37
CA SER A 6 13.11 10.52 8.21
C SER A 6 14.10 9.60 7.47
N GLU A 7 13.72 8.36 7.21
CA GLU A 7 14.49 7.39 6.43
C GLU A 7 14.18 7.49 4.92
N TYR A 8 13.08 8.17 4.51
CA TYR A 8 12.77 8.34 3.11
C TYR A 8 13.53 9.53 2.51
N THR A 9 14.73 9.29 2.04
CA THR A 9 15.50 10.22 1.21
C THR A 9 15.20 10.00 -0.28
N GLY A 10 13.98 9.62 -0.62
CA GLY A 10 13.55 9.46 -2.00
C GLY A 10 13.78 10.76 -2.78
N GLY A 11 14.45 10.65 -3.92
CA GLY A 11 14.59 11.76 -4.84
C GLY A 11 13.22 12.28 -5.29
N PRO A 12 13.18 13.41 -6.00
CA PRO A 12 11.91 13.96 -6.48
C PRO A 12 11.16 12.88 -7.24
N LEU A 13 9.85 12.76 -6.97
CA LEU A 13 8.99 11.89 -7.74
C LEU A 13 9.05 12.35 -9.19
N THR A 14 9.54 11.50 -10.08
CA THR A 14 9.59 11.78 -11.52
C THR A 14 8.31 11.31 -12.17
N ASN A 15 7.78 12.08 -13.12
CA ASN A 15 6.54 11.77 -13.83
C ASN A 15 5.29 11.70 -12.93
N VAL A 16 5.20 12.57 -11.94
CA VAL A 16 4.00 12.75 -11.11
C VAL A 16 3.46 14.15 -11.35
N TYR A 17 2.17 14.26 -11.57
CA TYR A 17 1.52 15.52 -11.93
C TYR A 17 0.39 15.87 -10.97
N ASN A 18 0.17 17.17 -10.81
CA ASN A 18 -1.03 17.70 -10.17
C ASN A 18 -2.25 17.55 -11.10
N PRO A 19 -3.48 17.65 -10.59
CA PRO A 19 -4.69 17.58 -11.42
C PRO A 19 -4.79 18.66 -12.51
N ASP A 20 -4.06 19.75 -12.36
CA ASP A 20 -3.98 20.84 -13.34
C ASP A 20 -2.93 20.60 -14.45
N GLY A 21 -2.26 19.45 -14.43
CA GLY A 21 -1.23 19.07 -15.39
C GLY A 21 0.16 19.62 -15.11
N THR A 22 0.38 20.29 -14.00
CA THR A 22 1.71 20.73 -13.58
C THR A 22 2.48 19.59 -12.92
N GLU A 23 3.78 19.47 -13.22
CA GLU A 23 4.62 18.44 -12.61
C GLU A 23 4.78 18.68 -11.10
N LEU A 24 4.66 17.62 -10.31
CA LEU A 24 4.87 17.65 -8.87
C LEU A 24 6.37 17.58 -8.58
N THR A 25 7.01 18.73 -8.42
CA THR A 25 8.46 18.85 -8.20
C THR A 25 8.85 19.00 -6.74
N GLU A 26 7.88 19.21 -5.84
CA GLU A 26 8.14 19.50 -4.44
C GLU A 26 7.89 18.26 -3.57
N SER A 27 8.68 18.11 -2.50
CA SER A 27 8.36 17.22 -1.41
C SER A 27 7.07 17.69 -0.73
N PHE A 28 6.15 16.77 -0.47
CA PHE A 28 4.87 17.10 0.18
C PHE A 28 4.89 16.66 1.65
N GLY A 29 4.39 17.52 2.51
CA GLY A 29 4.05 17.12 3.88
C GLY A 29 2.61 16.62 3.92
N GLY A 30 2.39 15.40 4.39
CA GLY A 30 1.07 14.77 4.43
C GLY A 30 0.90 13.62 3.42
N SER A 31 -0.21 12.93 3.49
CA SER A 31 -0.49 11.75 2.66
C SER A 31 -1.17 12.14 1.35
N ARG A 32 -0.95 11.37 0.30
CA ARG A 32 -1.57 11.58 -1.01
C ARG A 32 -1.98 10.28 -1.66
N TYR A 33 -3.08 10.31 -2.42
CA TYR A 33 -3.47 9.27 -3.34
C TYR A 33 -3.08 9.67 -4.76
N PHE A 34 -2.64 8.69 -5.53
CA PHE A 34 -2.27 8.86 -6.93
C PHE A 34 -3.06 7.88 -7.78
N THR A 35 -3.44 8.31 -8.97
CA THR A 35 -4.05 7.46 -10.00
C THR A 35 -3.16 7.48 -11.24
N TRP A 36 -3.01 6.34 -11.90
CA TRP A 36 -2.31 6.28 -13.18
C TRP A 36 -3.23 6.83 -14.28
N ASP A 37 -2.77 7.86 -14.97
CA ASP A 37 -3.42 8.42 -16.14
C ASP A 37 -2.82 7.77 -17.41
N HIS A 38 -3.65 7.04 -18.15
CA HIS A 38 -3.22 6.32 -19.35
C HIS A 38 -2.92 7.26 -20.53
N ASP A 39 -3.58 8.41 -20.60
CA ASP A 39 -3.40 9.36 -21.69
C ASP A 39 -2.09 10.15 -21.49
N LEU A 40 -1.77 10.48 -20.27
CA LEU A 40 -0.50 11.13 -19.91
C LEU A 40 0.65 10.14 -19.78
N GLY A 41 0.37 8.85 -19.54
CA GLY A 41 1.38 7.85 -19.20
C GLY A 41 2.11 8.16 -17.88
N ALA A 42 1.39 8.70 -16.91
CA ALA A 42 1.96 9.25 -15.69
C ALA A 42 1.04 9.07 -14.48
N MET A 43 1.60 9.23 -13.27
CA MET A 43 0.82 9.29 -12.03
C MET A 43 0.27 10.70 -11.81
N VAL A 44 -1.00 10.81 -11.48
CA VAL A 44 -1.68 12.07 -11.16
C VAL A 44 -2.18 12.05 -9.73
N VAL A 45 -1.97 13.15 -9.01
CA VAL A 45 -2.51 13.31 -7.65
C VAL A 45 -4.03 13.33 -7.70
N ASN A 46 -4.67 12.39 -7.02
CA ASN A 46 -6.13 12.27 -6.98
C ASN A 46 -6.73 12.47 -5.57
N GLY A 47 -5.91 12.55 -4.56
CA GLY A 47 -6.33 12.91 -3.21
C GLY A 47 -5.17 13.46 -2.39
N THR A 48 -5.42 14.56 -1.67
CA THR A 48 -4.42 15.21 -0.83
C THR A 48 -4.99 15.39 0.57
N PHE A 49 -4.23 15.00 1.58
CA PHE A 49 -4.54 15.20 2.99
C PHE A 49 -3.63 16.30 3.54
N SER A 50 -4.20 17.19 4.34
CA SER A 50 -3.45 18.32 4.92
C SER A 50 -2.46 17.90 6.03
N SER A 51 -2.61 16.70 6.52
CA SER A 51 -1.73 16.08 7.52
C SER A 51 -1.37 14.67 7.10
N GLU A 52 -0.27 14.19 7.63
CA GLU A 52 0.11 12.79 7.55
C GLU A 52 -0.98 11.89 8.16
N LEU A 53 -1.35 10.84 7.45
CA LEU A 53 -2.24 9.80 7.95
C LEU A 53 -1.42 8.75 8.67
N ASN A 54 -1.93 8.26 9.78
CA ASN A 54 -1.30 7.15 10.50
C ASN A 54 -1.41 5.86 9.68
N SER A 55 -0.32 5.44 9.05
CA SER A 55 -0.28 4.24 8.23
C SER A 55 -0.48 2.94 9.02
N ASP A 56 -0.36 2.99 10.36
CA ASP A 56 -0.65 1.87 11.27
C ASP A 56 -2.12 1.85 11.75
N ASP A 57 -2.97 2.73 11.25
CA ASP A 57 -4.41 2.71 11.54
C ASP A 57 -5.14 1.89 10.49
N PRO A 58 -5.80 0.77 10.86
CA PRO A 58 -6.55 -0.07 9.92
C PRO A 58 -7.61 0.70 9.13
N SER A 59 -8.17 1.76 9.70
CA SER A 59 -9.16 2.58 8.99
C SER A 59 -8.56 3.32 7.81
N VAL A 60 -7.32 3.76 7.91
CA VAL A 60 -6.60 4.41 6.81
C VAL A 60 -6.37 3.45 5.65
N LEU A 61 -6.00 2.20 5.95
CA LEU A 61 -5.87 1.15 4.93
C LEU A 61 -7.24 0.82 4.30
N GLN A 62 -8.29 0.70 5.12
CA GLN A 62 -9.64 0.44 4.61
C GLN A 62 -10.11 1.56 3.69
N ASP A 63 -9.90 2.82 4.06
CA ASP A 63 -10.28 3.98 3.26
C ASP A 63 -9.52 3.99 1.93
N PHE A 64 -8.22 3.70 1.94
CA PHE A 64 -7.43 3.59 0.72
C PHE A 64 -7.93 2.49 -0.21
N VAL A 65 -8.16 1.29 0.32
CA VAL A 65 -8.65 0.15 -0.49
C VAL A 65 -10.06 0.43 -1.02
N THR A 66 -10.94 1.05 -0.21
CA THR A 66 -12.27 1.48 -0.64
C THR A 66 -12.20 2.48 -1.79
N TYR A 67 -11.34 3.49 -1.67
CA TYR A 67 -11.09 4.46 -2.71
C TYR A 67 -10.59 3.79 -4.01
N ALA A 68 -9.54 2.96 -3.91
CA ALA A 68 -8.93 2.31 -5.06
C ALA A 68 -9.91 1.35 -5.78
N LEU A 69 -10.67 0.55 -5.04
CA LEU A 69 -11.70 -0.31 -5.62
C LEU A 69 -12.79 0.49 -6.32
N THR A 70 -13.26 1.57 -5.70
CA THR A 70 -14.31 2.43 -6.28
C THR A 70 -13.84 3.03 -7.60
N ASP A 71 -12.61 3.56 -7.64
CA ASP A 71 -12.03 4.16 -8.83
C ASP A 71 -11.82 3.12 -9.94
N CYS A 72 -11.22 1.97 -9.62
CA CYS A 72 -10.99 0.89 -10.57
C CYS A 72 -12.30 0.35 -11.17
N ILE A 73 -13.34 0.14 -10.35
CA ILE A 73 -14.64 -0.34 -10.81
C ILE A 73 -15.32 0.69 -11.71
N ALA A 74 -15.27 1.98 -11.35
CA ALA A 74 -15.79 3.06 -12.19
C ALA A 74 -15.10 3.11 -13.57
N GLN A 75 -13.83 2.71 -13.64
CA GLN A 75 -13.06 2.57 -14.89
C GLN A 75 -13.32 1.24 -15.62
N GLY A 76 -14.22 0.39 -15.12
CA GLY A 76 -14.57 -0.89 -15.75
C GLY A 76 -13.50 -1.98 -15.55
N LYS A 77 -12.63 -1.86 -14.55
CA LYS A 77 -11.65 -2.91 -14.23
C LYS A 77 -12.32 -4.08 -13.54
N SER A 78 -11.84 -5.29 -13.82
CA SER A 78 -12.38 -6.55 -13.29
C SER A 78 -11.33 -7.44 -12.63
N GLU A 79 -10.08 -7.05 -12.68
CA GLU A 79 -8.96 -7.75 -12.04
C GLU A 79 -8.26 -6.79 -11.07
N PHE A 80 -7.99 -7.26 -9.85
CA PHE A 80 -7.55 -6.42 -8.75
C PHE A 80 -6.30 -6.98 -8.09
N PHE A 81 -5.20 -6.24 -8.21
CA PHE A 81 -3.96 -6.49 -7.52
C PHE A 81 -3.73 -5.42 -6.47
N LEU A 82 -3.70 -5.79 -5.20
CA LEU A 82 -3.30 -4.93 -4.09
C LEU A 82 -1.87 -5.27 -3.67
N ALA A 83 -0.95 -4.32 -3.76
CA ALA A 83 0.40 -4.42 -3.24
C ALA A 83 0.57 -3.50 -2.03
N LEU A 84 1.06 -4.05 -0.93
CA LEU A 84 1.35 -3.33 0.30
C LEU A 84 2.86 -3.38 0.55
N SER A 85 3.50 -2.20 0.64
CA SER A 85 4.95 -2.07 0.86
C SER A 85 5.21 -1.34 2.17
N SER A 86 5.89 -2.01 3.11
CA SER A 86 6.30 -1.46 4.40
C SER A 86 7.20 -2.47 5.14
N HIS A 87 7.34 -2.33 6.47
CA HIS A 87 7.94 -3.36 7.31
C HIS A 87 7.02 -4.58 7.44
N GLY A 88 7.61 -5.77 7.57
CA GLY A 88 6.89 -7.02 7.80
C GLY A 88 7.52 -7.84 8.91
N GLY A 89 6.70 -8.55 9.65
CA GLY A 89 7.11 -9.42 10.76
C GLY A 89 6.39 -10.77 10.77
N GLY A 90 5.88 -11.20 9.62
CA GLY A 90 5.11 -12.44 9.51
C GLY A 90 3.83 -12.36 10.35
N PHE A 91 3.62 -13.34 11.23
CA PHE A 91 2.47 -13.39 12.13
C PHE A 91 2.41 -12.24 13.15
N ILE A 92 3.51 -11.51 13.36
CA ILE A 92 3.55 -10.36 14.27
C ILE A 92 2.79 -9.19 13.66
N GLY A 93 2.80 -9.05 12.34
CA GLY A 93 2.07 -8.04 11.63
C GLY A 93 2.85 -7.36 10.51
N PHE A 94 2.25 -6.31 9.98
CA PHE A 94 2.70 -5.50 8.85
C PHE A 94 2.65 -4.02 9.21
N GLY A 95 3.43 -3.19 8.51
CA GLY A 95 3.44 -1.75 8.71
C GLY A 95 4.56 -1.26 9.61
N GLY A 96 4.41 -0.09 10.14
CA GLY A 96 5.33 0.62 11.02
C GLY A 96 5.34 2.10 10.66
N ASP A 97 4.68 2.89 11.49
CA ASP A 97 4.65 4.36 11.39
C ASP A 97 5.60 4.93 12.44
N ASN A 98 6.74 5.45 11.98
CA ASN A 98 7.79 5.92 12.87
C ASN A 98 7.43 7.26 13.56
N ASP A 99 6.63 8.09 12.93
CA ASP A 99 6.30 9.41 13.48
C ASP A 99 5.20 9.32 14.55
N ASN A 100 4.25 8.43 14.39
CA ASN A 100 3.24 8.15 15.40
C ASN A 100 3.76 7.23 16.52
N ALA A 101 4.84 6.49 16.30
CA ALA A 101 5.49 5.64 17.31
C ALA A 101 6.08 6.43 18.49
N ARG A 102 6.34 7.74 18.33
CA ARG A 102 6.82 8.60 19.45
C ARG A 102 5.84 8.72 20.60
N LEU A 103 4.55 8.57 20.34
CA LEU A 103 3.51 8.60 21.38
C LEU A 103 3.34 7.26 22.09
N ARG A 104 3.83 6.17 21.50
CA ARG A 104 3.71 4.83 22.08
C ARG A 104 5.07 4.15 21.92
N ARG A 105 5.81 3.96 22.94
CA ARG A 105 7.15 3.31 23.04
C ARG A 105 7.27 1.91 22.40
N ARG A 106 6.54 1.61 21.33
CA ARG A 106 6.57 0.35 20.56
C ARG A 106 6.56 0.68 19.08
N LYS A 107 7.44 0.05 18.31
CA LYS A 107 7.23 -0.16 16.87
C LYS A 107 5.92 -0.94 16.74
N LEU A 108 4.86 -0.29 16.39
CA LEU A 108 3.56 -0.92 16.23
C LEU A 108 3.43 -1.30 14.75
N THR A 109 3.64 -2.56 14.48
CA THR A 109 3.14 -3.16 13.25
C THR A 109 1.65 -3.44 13.43
N GLN A 110 0.83 -3.22 12.41
CA GLN A 110 -0.55 -3.69 12.40
C GLN A 110 -0.58 -5.21 12.50
N PRO A 111 -1.34 -5.82 13.42
CA PRO A 111 -1.60 -7.26 13.37
C PRO A 111 -2.16 -7.67 12.01
N THR A 112 -1.81 -8.85 11.53
CA THR A 112 -2.34 -9.37 10.24
C THR A 112 -3.86 -9.39 10.21
N ALA A 113 -4.51 -9.69 11.36
CA ALA A 113 -5.95 -9.67 11.50
C ALA A 113 -6.57 -8.27 11.28
N ASP A 114 -5.88 -7.20 11.65
CA ASP A 114 -6.35 -5.82 11.42
C ASP A 114 -6.22 -5.45 9.93
N VAL A 115 -5.12 -5.83 9.29
CA VAL A 115 -4.92 -5.67 7.84
C VAL A 115 -5.98 -6.46 7.07
N PHE A 116 -6.23 -7.72 7.47
CA PHE A 116 -7.30 -8.53 6.92
C PHE A 116 -8.66 -7.85 7.02
N SER A 117 -9.01 -7.38 8.23
CA SER A 117 -10.30 -6.75 8.51
C SER A 117 -10.51 -5.47 7.70
N ALA A 118 -9.46 -4.67 7.51
CA ALA A 118 -9.49 -3.47 6.70
C ALA A 118 -9.79 -3.79 5.21
N ILE A 119 -9.08 -4.77 4.65
CA ILE A 119 -9.28 -5.18 3.24
C ILE A 119 -10.67 -5.81 3.05
N GLN A 120 -11.06 -6.71 3.96
CA GLN A 120 -12.39 -7.35 3.90
C GLN A 120 -13.52 -6.33 4.06
N GLY A 121 -13.34 -5.34 4.94
CA GLY A 121 -14.29 -4.24 5.12
C GLY A 121 -14.49 -3.44 3.84
N ALA A 122 -13.40 -3.12 3.14
CA ALA A 122 -13.46 -2.42 1.86
C ALA A 122 -14.16 -3.28 0.78
N LEU A 123 -13.77 -4.55 0.61
CA LEU A 123 -14.40 -5.48 -0.34
C LEU A 123 -15.90 -5.63 -0.09
N SER A 124 -16.32 -5.60 1.16
CA SER A 124 -17.73 -5.76 1.55
C SER A 124 -18.55 -4.48 1.38
N SER A 125 -17.92 -3.32 1.42
CA SER A 125 -18.61 -2.02 1.40
C SER A 125 -18.78 -1.42 0.02
N VAL A 126 -17.89 -1.76 -0.94
CA VAL A 126 -17.91 -1.17 -2.28
C VAL A 126 -18.85 -1.95 -3.20
N ALA A 127 -19.80 -1.24 -3.79
CA ALA A 127 -20.74 -1.83 -4.73
C ALA A 127 -20.01 -2.32 -6.00
N GLY A 128 -20.20 -3.60 -6.34
CA GLY A 128 -19.54 -4.22 -7.50
C GLY A 128 -18.13 -4.73 -7.21
N ALA A 129 -17.63 -4.59 -5.97
CA ALA A 129 -16.36 -5.19 -5.58
C ALA A 129 -16.41 -6.73 -5.67
N PRO A 130 -15.30 -7.39 -6.00
CA PRO A 130 -15.21 -8.84 -6.00
C PRO A 130 -15.26 -9.38 -4.56
N SER A 131 -15.62 -10.65 -4.40
CA SER A 131 -15.54 -11.31 -3.11
C SER A 131 -14.10 -11.54 -2.63
N GLN A 132 -13.13 -11.52 -3.55
CA GLN A 132 -11.71 -11.71 -3.31
C GLN A 132 -10.91 -10.87 -4.31
N LEU A 133 -9.77 -10.34 -3.89
CA LEU A 133 -8.76 -9.81 -4.79
C LEU A 133 -8.19 -10.93 -5.68
N ASP A 134 -7.76 -10.60 -6.89
CA ASP A 134 -7.03 -11.58 -7.70
C ASP A 134 -5.65 -11.85 -7.09
N VAL A 135 -4.93 -10.80 -6.71
CA VAL A 135 -3.63 -10.93 -6.06
C VAL A 135 -3.54 -9.99 -4.86
N LEU A 136 -3.07 -10.50 -3.73
CA LEU A 136 -2.59 -9.70 -2.60
C LEU A 136 -1.08 -9.90 -2.48
N GLY A 137 -0.32 -8.82 -2.61
CA GLY A 137 1.14 -8.81 -2.52
C GLY A 137 1.64 -8.02 -1.31
N PHE A 138 2.68 -8.53 -0.65
CA PHE A 138 3.41 -7.82 0.39
C PHE A 138 4.88 -7.68 -0.02
N ASP A 139 5.31 -6.46 -0.30
CA ASP A 139 6.71 -6.06 -0.42
C ASP A 139 7.20 -5.71 0.99
N ALA A 140 7.44 -6.76 1.79
CA ALA A 140 7.75 -6.66 3.21
C ALA A 140 8.38 -7.95 3.74
N CYS A 141 9.23 -7.81 4.76
CA CYS A 141 9.97 -8.93 5.35
C CYS A 141 9.06 -10.03 5.88
N SER A 142 9.39 -11.29 5.59
CA SER A 142 8.83 -12.49 6.23
C SER A 142 7.31 -12.63 6.16
N MET A 143 6.64 -11.91 5.28
CA MET A 143 5.17 -11.97 5.18
C MET A 143 4.67 -13.29 4.58
N GLN A 144 5.50 -14.11 3.95
CA GLN A 144 5.13 -15.45 3.47
C GLN A 144 5.28 -16.53 4.57
N SER A 145 4.80 -16.23 5.77
CA SER A 145 4.64 -17.23 6.82
C SER A 145 3.28 -17.93 6.69
N VAL A 146 3.21 -19.19 7.15
CA VAL A 146 1.96 -19.99 7.09
C VAL A 146 0.82 -19.27 7.85
N ASP A 147 1.14 -18.68 9.00
CA ASP A 147 0.16 -17.98 9.83
C ASP A 147 -0.39 -16.74 9.12
N ALA A 148 0.47 -15.94 8.48
CA ALA A 148 0.03 -14.78 7.70
C ALA A 148 -0.80 -15.21 6.47
N LEU A 149 -0.39 -16.30 5.80
CA LEU A 149 -1.11 -16.81 4.63
C LEU A 149 -2.52 -17.29 4.99
N ASP A 150 -2.68 -17.93 6.15
CA ASP A 150 -3.99 -18.42 6.62
C ASP A 150 -4.96 -17.26 6.84
N ASP A 151 -4.48 -16.14 7.43
CA ASP A 151 -5.29 -14.93 7.63
C ASP A 151 -5.84 -14.38 6.31
N PHE A 152 -5.07 -14.41 5.22
CA PHE A 152 -5.44 -13.78 3.94
C PHE A 152 -6.07 -14.72 2.92
N ALA A 153 -6.12 -16.02 3.17
CA ALA A 153 -6.59 -17.03 2.21
C ALA A 153 -8.06 -16.81 1.75
N SER A 154 -8.88 -16.18 2.57
CA SER A 154 -10.29 -15.94 2.23
C SER A 154 -10.54 -14.67 1.42
N ILE A 155 -9.57 -13.75 1.32
CA ILE A 155 -9.72 -12.44 0.66
C ILE A 155 -8.89 -12.28 -0.60
N ALA A 156 -8.04 -13.23 -0.95
CA ALA A 156 -7.25 -13.20 -2.18
C ALA A 156 -7.15 -14.58 -2.82
N LYS A 157 -7.17 -14.64 -4.16
CA LYS A 157 -6.97 -15.88 -4.93
C LYS A 157 -5.51 -16.31 -4.95
N TYR A 158 -4.61 -15.32 -5.07
CA TYR A 158 -3.16 -15.51 -5.03
C TYR A 158 -2.54 -14.60 -4.00
N TYR A 159 -1.59 -15.13 -3.26
CA TYR A 159 -0.81 -14.43 -2.26
C TYR A 159 0.66 -14.42 -2.65
N LEU A 160 1.28 -13.24 -2.65
CA LEU A 160 2.67 -13.02 -3.04
C LEU A 160 3.40 -12.27 -1.93
N ALA A 161 4.43 -12.87 -1.36
CA ALA A 161 5.20 -12.25 -0.29
C ALA A 161 6.61 -12.87 -0.19
N SER A 162 7.47 -12.31 0.64
CA SER A 162 8.81 -12.83 0.91
C SER A 162 8.83 -13.77 2.10
N GLU A 163 9.54 -14.88 1.98
CA GLU A 163 9.83 -15.80 3.10
C GLU A 163 10.95 -15.28 4.01
N ALA A 164 11.75 -14.33 3.51
CA ALA A 164 12.95 -13.84 4.17
C ALA A 164 12.85 -12.35 4.54
N VAL A 165 13.85 -11.89 5.26
CA VAL A 165 14.05 -10.46 5.47
C VAL A 165 14.49 -9.83 4.14
N GLU A 166 13.75 -8.81 3.71
CA GLU A 166 14.09 -8.05 2.51
C GLU A 166 15.11 -6.95 2.83
N PRO A 167 16.01 -6.62 1.88
CA PRO A 167 16.91 -5.47 2.06
C PRO A 167 16.10 -4.19 2.17
N GLY A 168 16.44 -3.35 3.15
CA GLY A 168 15.74 -2.08 3.39
C GLY A 168 15.76 -1.16 2.18
N HIS A 169 14.78 -0.29 2.09
CA HIS A 169 14.57 0.67 1.02
C HIS A 169 15.85 1.47 0.71
N GLY A 170 16.24 1.53 -0.54
CA GLY A 170 17.41 2.24 -1.05
C GLY A 170 18.48 1.36 -1.67
N LYS A 171 18.37 0.03 -1.55
CA LYS A 171 19.31 -0.92 -2.20
C LYS A 171 18.61 -2.13 -2.83
N SER A 172 17.30 -2.23 -2.76
CA SER A 172 16.58 -3.30 -3.45
C SER A 172 16.18 -2.85 -4.85
N PRO A 173 16.40 -3.68 -5.88
CA PRO A 173 15.73 -3.46 -7.15
C PRO A 173 14.22 -3.52 -6.87
N ASN A 174 13.52 -2.49 -7.32
CA ASN A 174 12.08 -2.35 -7.16
C ASN A 174 11.37 -3.65 -7.51
N PHE A 175 10.48 -4.12 -6.65
CA PHE A 175 9.59 -5.27 -6.86
C PHE A 175 8.89 -5.24 -8.23
N LEU A 176 8.67 -4.06 -8.79
CA LEU A 176 8.07 -3.85 -10.11
C LEU A 176 9.09 -3.59 -11.23
N GLY A 177 10.41 -3.61 -10.97
CA GLY A 177 11.34 -3.00 -11.91
C GLY A 177 12.30 -3.91 -12.66
N GLU A 178 12.80 -5.02 -12.15
CA GLU A 178 13.96 -5.64 -12.79
C GLU A 178 14.13 -7.16 -12.73
N ARG A 179 13.11 -7.92 -12.39
CA ARG A 179 13.17 -9.37 -12.62
C ARG A 179 11.99 -9.84 -13.46
N PRO A 180 12.26 -10.41 -14.65
CA PRO A 180 11.22 -11.17 -15.32
C PRO A 180 10.82 -12.33 -14.40
N ILE A 181 9.53 -12.48 -14.17
CA ILE A 181 8.94 -13.67 -13.58
C ILE A 181 9.24 -14.80 -14.58
N VAL A 182 10.10 -15.74 -14.19
CA VAL A 182 10.38 -16.97 -14.96
C VAL A 182 9.39 -18.02 -14.47
#